data_e78036febf2c1a30eb833f64770906a7
#
_entry.id   e78036febf2c1a30eb833f64770906a7
#
_cell.length_a   1.000
_cell.length_b   1.000
_cell.length_c   1.000
_cell.angle_alpha   90.00
_cell.angle_beta   90.00
_cell.angle_gamma   90.00
#
_symmetry.space_group_name_H-M   'P 1'
#
loop_
_entity.id
_entity.type
_entity.pdbx_description
1 polymer ?
#
loop_
_entity_poly.entity_id
_entity_poly.type
_entity_poly.pdbx_seq_one_letter_code
_entity_poly.pdbx_strand_id
1 'polypeptide(L)'
;MRIVKVPLGNRSYAIKIGTGLLSRLGRECAHLRLGNRCAIITDTNVGRRYARPAFDSLASAGFSPALIILNPGEATKHPKSAAICYDRLAEHRIERKSFIVALGGGVVGDLAGFVAATYLRGITFVQVPTTLLAQVDSSVGGKVGVNLKAGKNLVGAFHQPRFVLCDLGTLSTLPEREYRAGLAEVIKYGIIFDAALFARIENDLPKLLRRDAKTLAGIVARCCEIKAAVVARDETESGQRAILNFGHTIGHALEAISHYGKYLHGEAIAIGQVAAAKLSARGLGLPAREVGRINDLFERTGLPTSAKLNARQRQRLLGAMRLDKKVSGGEIRFVLAQRIGKVVWGQKVADSSIAQTLTPNPSTGCQALSPLQATPLSQRAGREGGWRGERA
;
A
#
# COMPACT_ATOMS: atom_id res chain seq x y z
N MET A 1 12.56 5.98 -17.76
CA MET A 1 12.11 6.52 -16.46
C MET A 1 10.93 7.45 -16.72
N ARG A 2 9.85 7.36 -15.93
CA ARG A 2 8.73 8.30 -15.90
C ARG A 2 8.79 9.13 -14.62
N ILE A 3 8.30 10.35 -14.66
CA ILE A 3 8.26 11.24 -13.49
C ILE A 3 6.85 11.77 -13.34
N VAL A 4 6.29 11.58 -12.15
CA VAL A 4 4.99 12.12 -11.74
C VAL A 4 5.22 13.15 -10.65
N LYS A 5 4.69 14.35 -10.81
CA LYS A 5 4.77 15.41 -9.80
C LYS A 5 3.59 15.35 -8.85
N VAL A 6 3.84 15.53 -7.57
CA VAL A 6 2.81 15.71 -6.53
C VAL A 6 2.86 17.19 -6.13
N PRO A 7 1.91 18.02 -6.62
CA PRO A 7 1.95 19.47 -6.42
C PRO A 7 1.33 19.83 -5.07
N LEU A 8 2.18 20.19 -4.10
CA LEU A 8 1.82 20.59 -2.73
C LEU A 8 2.52 21.90 -2.31
N GLY A 9 2.64 22.85 -3.24
CA GLY A 9 3.35 24.11 -2.99
C GLY A 9 4.84 23.86 -2.67
N ASN A 10 5.30 24.37 -1.55
CA ASN A 10 6.69 24.21 -1.07
C ASN A 10 7.03 22.77 -0.63
N ARG A 11 6.02 21.91 -0.44
CA ARG A 11 6.17 20.49 -0.10
C ARG A 11 6.01 19.57 -1.32
N SER A 12 5.99 20.14 -2.53
CA SER A 12 5.91 19.39 -3.78
C SER A 12 7.08 18.44 -3.93
N TYR A 13 6.84 17.26 -4.48
CA TYR A 13 7.87 16.26 -4.72
C TYR A 13 7.62 15.48 -6.01
N ALA A 14 8.60 14.68 -6.41
CA ALA A 14 8.52 13.84 -7.61
C ALA A 14 8.47 12.35 -7.25
N ILE A 15 7.69 11.58 -8.00
CA ILE A 15 7.71 10.13 -8.01
C ILE A 15 8.43 9.71 -9.28
N LYS A 16 9.56 9.02 -9.13
CA LYS A 16 10.41 8.53 -10.21
C LYS A 16 10.17 7.05 -10.42
N ILE A 17 9.76 6.63 -11.61
CA ILE A 17 9.28 5.28 -11.91
C ILE A 17 10.09 4.69 -13.07
N GLY A 18 10.67 3.52 -12.85
CA GLY A 18 11.45 2.82 -13.87
C GLY A 18 12.12 1.57 -13.32
N THR A 19 12.93 0.91 -14.11
CA THR A 19 13.71 -0.28 -13.73
C THR A 19 15.15 0.09 -13.46
N GLY A 20 15.79 -0.52 -12.45
CA GLY A 20 17.20 -0.30 -12.08
C GLY A 20 17.46 1.07 -11.44
N LEU A 21 16.43 1.69 -10.86
CA LEU A 21 16.57 3.02 -10.26
C LEU A 21 17.29 2.98 -8.90
N LEU A 22 17.29 1.86 -8.22
CA LEU A 22 17.93 1.72 -6.90
C LEU A 22 19.42 2.05 -6.95
N SER A 23 20.11 1.72 -8.04
CA SER A 23 21.51 2.09 -8.27
C SER A 23 21.74 3.61 -8.39
N ARG A 24 20.68 4.38 -8.61
CA ARG A 24 20.73 5.84 -8.73
C ARG A 24 20.30 6.56 -7.46
N LEU A 25 19.93 5.82 -6.40
CA LEU A 25 19.40 6.38 -5.15
C LEU A 25 20.30 7.47 -4.57
N GLY A 26 21.61 7.20 -4.44
CA GLY A 26 22.57 8.16 -3.92
C GLY A 26 22.63 9.46 -4.75
N ARG A 27 22.68 9.35 -6.09
CA ARG A 27 22.67 10.52 -6.98
C ARG A 27 21.37 11.33 -6.83
N GLU A 28 20.24 10.67 -6.69
CA GLU A 28 18.95 11.33 -6.49
C GLU A 28 18.87 12.03 -5.12
N CYS A 29 19.46 11.44 -4.08
CA CYS A 29 19.59 12.07 -2.76
C CYS A 29 20.54 13.28 -2.80
N ALA A 30 21.64 13.24 -3.55
CA ALA A 30 22.60 14.33 -3.66
C ALA A 30 21.95 15.63 -4.18
N HIS A 31 20.95 15.52 -5.06
CA HIS A 31 20.20 16.68 -5.55
C HIS A 31 19.40 17.40 -4.46
N LEU A 32 19.13 16.76 -3.32
CA LEU A 32 18.38 17.36 -2.20
C LEU A 32 19.22 18.31 -1.37
N ARG A 33 20.56 18.32 -1.53
CA ARG A 33 21.53 19.14 -0.78
C ARG A 33 21.36 19.00 0.73
N LEU A 34 21.15 17.77 1.20
CA LEU A 34 21.03 17.41 2.62
C LEU A 34 22.42 17.16 3.24
N GLY A 35 22.46 16.93 4.56
CA GLY A 35 23.68 16.47 5.22
C GLY A 35 24.16 15.12 4.70
N ASN A 36 25.41 14.77 4.98
CA ASN A 36 26.07 13.57 4.48
C ASN A 36 25.65 12.28 5.23
N ARG A 37 25.03 12.37 6.41
CA ARG A 37 24.54 11.20 7.16
C ARG A 37 23.12 10.85 6.77
N CYS A 38 22.84 9.55 6.63
CA CYS A 38 21.50 9.05 6.41
C CYS A 38 21.31 7.68 7.04
N ALA A 39 20.05 7.28 7.23
CA ALA A 39 19.70 5.95 7.72
C ALA A 39 18.77 5.25 6.75
N ILE A 40 19.08 3.99 6.40
CA ILE A 40 18.17 3.11 5.66
C ILE A 40 17.39 2.32 6.69
N ILE A 41 16.06 2.48 6.70
CA ILE A 41 15.15 1.65 7.49
C ILE A 41 14.50 0.64 6.54
N THR A 42 14.63 -0.65 6.85
CA THR A 42 14.12 -1.75 6.03
C THR A 42 13.71 -2.93 6.91
N ASP A 43 13.13 -3.97 6.32
CA ASP A 43 12.89 -5.25 6.99
C ASP A 43 13.81 -6.37 6.47
N THR A 44 13.85 -7.51 7.17
CA THR A 44 14.75 -8.62 6.82
C THR A 44 14.43 -9.23 5.45
N ASN A 45 13.19 -9.18 4.94
CA ASN A 45 12.84 -9.73 3.62
C ASN A 45 13.41 -8.87 2.50
N VAL A 46 13.25 -7.56 2.62
CA VAL A 46 13.73 -6.57 1.65
C VAL A 46 15.23 -6.34 1.80
N GLY A 47 15.71 -6.26 3.05
CA GLY A 47 17.11 -5.99 3.38
C GLY A 47 18.08 -7.00 2.76
N ARG A 48 17.76 -8.30 2.80
CA ARG A 48 18.58 -9.36 2.20
C ARG A 48 18.85 -9.17 0.70
N ARG A 49 17.97 -8.47 -0.01
CA ARG A 49 18.04 -8.30 -1.47
C ARG A 49 18.49 -6.91 -1.89
N TYR A 50 18.05 -5.89 -1.16
CA TYR A 50 18.11 -4.51 -1.63
C TYR A 50 18.88 -3.56 -0.69
N ALA A 51 19.17 -3.95 0.58
CA ALA A 51 19.89 -3.07 1.49
C ALA A 51 21.30 -2.77 0.99
N ARG A 52 22.06 -3.78 0.53
CA ARG A 52 23.42 -3.59 0.04
C ARG A 52 23.48 -2.70 -1.20
N PRO A 53 22.67 -2.93 -2.27
CA PRO A 53 22.62 -2.02 -3.43
C PRO A 53 22.24 -0.57 -3.06
N ALA A 54 21.29 -0.38 -2.13
CA ALA A 54 20.91 0.94 -1.67
C ALA A 54 22.04 1.63 -0.89
N PHE A 55 22.70 0.88 0.01
CA PHE A 55 23.83 1.35 0.79
C PHE A 55 25.00 1.79 -0.10
N ASP A 56 25.40 0.93 -1.04
CA ASP A 56 26.51 1.20 -1.95
C ASP A 56 26.21 2.40 -2.86
N SER A 57 24.96 2.55 -3.31
CA SER A 57 24.54 3.71 -4.09
C SER A 57 24.65 5.02 -3.30
N LEU A 58 24.28 5.02 -2.03
CA LEU A 58 24.40 6.18 -1.15
C LEU A 58 25.89 6.49 -0.82
N ALA A 59 26.65 5.46 -0.44
CA ALA A 59 28.07 5.61 -0.12
C ALA A 59 28.88 6.15 -1.31
N SER A 60 28.64 5.64 -2.52
CA SER A 60 29.28 6.11 -3.74
C SER A 60 28.93 7.56 -4.10
N ALA A 61 27.84 8.09 -3.56
CA ALA A 61 27.43 9.49 -3.71
C ALA A 61 27.93 10.40 -2.55
N GLY A 62 28.80 9.89 -1.68
CA GLY A 62 29.42 10.65 -0.58
C GLY A 62 28.61 10.69 0.72
N PHE A 63 27.55 9.86 0.84
CA PHE A 63 26.82 9.74 2.09
C PHE A 63 27.43 8.69 3.02
N SER A 64 27.15 8.82 4.32
CA SER A 64 27.50 7.85 5.37
C SER A 64 26.21 7.16 5.83
N PRO A 65 25.74 6.10 5.15
CA PRO A 65 24.49 5.45 5.48
C PRO A 65 24.63 4.52 6.69
N ALA A 66 23.69 4.61 7.64
CA ALA A 66 23.44 3.61 8.67
C ALA A 66 22.34 2.65 8.20
N LEU A 67 22.38 1.38 8.64
CA LEU A 67 21.38 0.38 8.29
C LEU A 67 20.59 -0.08 9.52
N ILE A 68 19.27 0.09 9.48
CA ILE A 68 18.34 -0.34 10.53
C ILE A 68 17.42 -1.39 9.93
N ILE A 69 17.54 -2.64 10.38
CA ILE A 69 16.77 -3.77 9.89
C ILE A 69 15.74 -4.18 10.95
N LEU A 70 14.49 -4.25 10.56
CA LEU A 70 13.35 -4.62 11.40
C LEU A 70 12.82 -6.02 11.01
N ASN A 71 11.94 -6.57 11.84
CA ASN A 71 11.17 -7.75 11.49
C ASN A 71 10.14 -7.40 10.41
N PRO A 72 9.80 -8.31 9.48
CA PRO A 72 8.79 -8.05 8.47
C PRO A 72 7.37 -8.18 9.02
N GLY A 73 6.42 -7.59 8.33
CA GLY A 73 4.99 -7.76 8.58
C GLY A 73 4.35 -6.67 9.43
N GLU A 74 3.03 -6.67 9.43
CA GLU A 74 2.19 -5.60 10.02
C GLU A 74 2.39 -5.44 11.54
N ALA A 75 2.79 -6.51 12.25
CA ALA A 75 3.07 -6.47 13.69
C ALA A 75 4.24 -5.51 14.03
N THR A 76 5.16 -5.29 13.10
CA THR A 76 6.28 -4.36 13.27
C THR A 76 5.85 -2.89 13.21
N LYS A 77 4.71 -2.59 12.61
CA LYS A 77 4.17 -1.23 12.52
C LYS A 77 3.58 -0.78 13.87
N HIS A 78 4.45 -0.60 14.88
CA HIS A 78 4.07 -0.38 16.27
C HIS A 78 5.00 0.63 16.96
N PRO A 79 4.55 1.41 17.97
CA PRO A 79 5.38 2.40 18.69
C PRO A 79 6.69 1.84 19.25
N LYS A 80 6.73 0.58 19.69
CA LYS A 80 7.99 -0.05 20.17
C LYS A 80 9.04 -0.14 19.08
N SER A 81 8.64 -0.43 17.83
CA SER A 81 9.56 -0.45 16.70
C SER A 81 10.07 0.95 16.34
N ALA A 82 9.23 1.97 16.51
CA ALA A 82 9.66 3.36 16.35
C ALA A 82 10.70 3.75 17.39
N ALA A 83 10.51 3.32 18.67
CA ALA A 83 11.50 3.56 19.74
C ALA A 83 12.87 2.93 19.41
N ILE A 84 12.88 1.67 18.95
CA ILE A 84 14.11 1.02 18.47
C ILE A 84 14.78 1.84 17.35
N CYS A 85 13.99 2.36 16.41
CA CYS A 85 14.55 3.23 15.36
C CYS A 85 15.17 4.51 15.94
N TYR A 86 14.54 5.16 16.92
CA TYR A 86 15.09 6.38 17.53
C TYR A 86 16.43 6.13 18.20
N ASP A 87 16.55 5.04 18.98
CA ASP A 87 17.80 4.68 19.65
C ASP A 87 18.90 4.45 18.60
N ARG A 88 18.62 3.68 17.55
CA ARG A 88 19.58 3.44 16.46
C ARG A 88 19.95 4.71 15.70
N LEU A 89 19.01 5.62 15.44
CA LEU A 89 19.30 6.90 14.81
C LEU A 89 20.24 7.76 15.68
N ALA A 90 20.04 7.76 17.00
CA ALA A 90 20.89 8.47 17.95
C ALA A 90 22.31 7.86 18.04
N GLU A 91 22.43 6.52 18.13
CA GLU A 91 23.70 5.80 18.09
C GLU A 91 24.52 6.15 16.84
N HIS A 92 23.88 6.24 15.69
CA HIS A 92 24.50 6.62 14.42
C HIS A 92 24.64 8.13 14.21
N ARG A 93 24.36 8.93 15.25
CA ARG A 93 24.46 10.39 15.22
C ARG A 93 23.74 11.02 14.03
N ILE A 94 22.53 10.53 13.73
CA ILE A 94 21.64 11.14 12.75
C ILE A 94 21.14 12.48 13.30
N GLU A 95 21.35 13.53 12.55
CA GLU A 95 21.07 14.92 12.96
C GLU A 95 20.01 15.59 12.10
N ARG A 96 19.64 16.85 12.39
CA ARG A 96 18.51 17.55 11.72
C ARG A 96 18.66 17.68 10.20
N LYS A 97 19.89 17.78 9.68
CA LYS A 97 20.17 17.85 8.25
C LYS A 97 20.28 16.47 7.58
N SER A 98 20.32 15.41 8.37
CA SER A 98 20.30 14.03 7.89
C SER A 98 18.94 13.65 7.33
N PHE A 99 18.86 12.47 6.69
CA PHE A 99 17.60 11.97 6.15
C PHE A 99 17.44 10.47 6.35
N ILE A 100 16.19 10.01 6.26
CA ILE A 100 15.83 8.60 6.32
C ILE A 100 15.46 8.10 4.90
N VAL A 101 15.93 6.92 4.55
CA VAL A 101 15.50 6.15 3.39
C VAL A 101 14.60 5.03 3.86
N ALA A 102 13.31 5.10 3.55
CA ALA A 102 12.34 4.05 3.79
C ALA A 102 12.39 3.04 2.63
N LEU A 103 13.12 1.93 2.81
CA LEU A 103 13.32 0.90 1.79
C LEU A 103 12.46 -0.32 2.10
N GLY A 104 11.26 -0.43 1.49
CA GLY A 104 10.37 -1.56 1.79
C GLY A 104 8.95 -1.42 1.27
N GLY A 105 8.06 -2.27 1.74
CA GLY A 105 6.62 -2.18 1.50
C GLY A 105 5.95 -1.08 2.33
N GLY A 106 4.61 -1.05 2.32
CA GLY A 106 3.82 -0.04 3.04
C GLY A 106 4.09 0.02 4.54
N VAL A 107 4.33 -1.12 5.19
CA VAL A 107 4.68 -1.19 6.63
C VAL A 107 5.94 -0.40 6.92
N VAL A 108 7.00 -0.63 6.16
CA VAL A 108 8.29 0.09 6.30
C VAL A 108 8.12 1.56 5.96
N GLY A 109 7.42 1.87 4.86
CA GLY A 109 7.16 3.25 4.43
C GLY A 109 6.45 4.08 5.49
N ASP A 110 5.39 3.52 6.09
CA ASP A 110 4.60 4.20 7.12
C ASP A 110 5.38 4.35 8.43
N LEU A 111 6.07 3.28 8.89
CA LEU A 111 6.85 3.32 10.12
C LEU A 111 8.05 4.27 10.00
N ALA A 112 8.86 4.15 8.93
CA ALA A 112 10.03 4.99 8.72
C ALA A 112 9.64 6.46 8.49
N GLY A 113 8.53 6.71 7.80
CA GLY A 113 7.98 8.05 7.64
C GLY A 113 7.49 8.65 8.97
N PHE A 114 6.87 7.84 9.84
CA PHE A 114 6.47 8.25 11.19
C PHE A 114 7.69 8.56 12.06
N VAL A 115 8.72 7.71 12.01
CA VAL A 115 10.01 7.96 12.68
C VAL A 115 10.61 9.27 12.18
N ALA A 116 10.63 9.51 10.87
CA ALA A 116 11.13 10.76 10.30
C ALA A 116 10.32 11.98 10.75
N ALA A 117 9.00 11.86 10.85
CA ALA A 117 8.12 12.95 11.28
C ALA A 117 8.31 13.36 12.74
N THR A 118 8.79 12.44 13.59
CA THR A 118 8.85 12.63 15.05
C THR A 118 10.27 12.77 15.59
N TYR A 119 11.27 12.10 14.98
CA TYR A 119 12.66 12.20 15.38
C TYR A 119 13.17 13.64 15.20
N LEU A 120 13.78 14.22 16.25
CA LEU A 120 14.24 15.63 16.31
C LEU A 120 13.15 16.65 15.90
N ARG A 121 11.88 16.34 16.11
CA ARG A 121 10.69 17.11 15.70
C ARG A 121 10.49 17.21 14.19
N GLY A 122 11.02 16.27 13.46
CA GLY A 122 10.87 16.13 12.00
C GLY A 122 12.21 16.27 11.27
N ILE A 123 12.58 15.21 10.56
CA ILE A 123 13.69 15.19 9.61
C ILE A 123 13.21 14.76 8.23
N THR A 124 14.01 15.03 7.24
CA THR A 124 13.73 14.64 5.85
C THR A 124 13.67 13.12 5.69
N PHE A 125 12.78 12.63 4.82
CA PHE A 125 12.82 11.25 4.37
C PHE A 125 12.54 11.12 2.87
N VAL A 126 12.95 9.99 2.31
CA VAL A 126 12.65 9.55 0.94
C VAL A 126 12.06 8.14 0.98
N GLN A 127 11.18 7.82 0.04
CA GLN A 127 10.57 6.50 -0.03
C GLN A 127 11.12 5.70 -1.22
N VAL A 128 11.47 4.45 -0.96
CA VAL A 128 11.85 3.45 -1.97
C VAL A 128 10.91 2.24 -1.82
N PRO A 129 9.67 2.35 -2.34
CA PRO A 129 8.66 1.31 -2.20
C PRO A 129 9.02 0.08 -3.03
N THR A 130 8.97 -1.12 -2.40
CA THR A 130 9.36 -2.39 -3.01
C THR A 130 8.19 -3.34 -3.28
N THR A 131 6.96 -2.97 -2.89
CA THR A 131 5.73 -3.71 -3.22
C THR A 131 4.88 -2.90 -4.20
N LEU A 132 4.08 -3.58 -5.03
CA LEU A 132 3.19 -2.89 -5.97
C LEU A 132 2.21 -1.97 -5.23
N LEU A 133 1.61 -2.45 -4.14
CA LEU A 133 0.72 -1.65 -3.30
C LEU A 133 1.41 -0.37 -2.83
N ALA A 134 2.64 -0.46 -2.36
CA ALA A 134 3.36 0.72 -1.90
C ALA A 134 3.72 1.66 -3.06
N GLN A 135 4.08 1.13 -4.22
CA GLN A 135 4.41 1.95 -5.40
C GLN A 135 3.22 2.75 -5.93
N VAL A 136 2.00 2.19 -5.89
CA VAL A 136 0.80 2.86 -6.42
C VAL A 136 -0.01 3.60 -5.37
N ASP A 137 0.17 3.26 -4.08
CA ASP A 137 -0.69 3.81 -3.02
C ASP A 137 0.08 4.32 -1.82
N SER A 138 0.56 3.51 -0.87
CA SER A 138 0.98 3.98 0.45
C SER A 138 2.15 4.98 0.42
N SER A 139 3.04 4.96 -0.58
CA SER A 139 4.14 5.93 -0.69
C SER A 139 3.73 7.34 -1.13
N VAL A 140 2.46 7.55 -1.50
CA VAL A 140 1.97 8.83 -2.04
C VAL A 140 0.98 9.48 -1.08
N GLY A 141 1.20 10.77 -0.76
CA GLY A 141 0.27 11.57 0.02
C GLY A 141 0.57 11.66 1.51
N GLY A 142 1.79 11.26 1.92
CA GLY A 142 2.39 11.63 3.19
C GLY A 142 1.73 11.09 4.46
N LYS A 143 0.76 10.17 4.35
CA LYS A 143 0.20 9.49 5.53
C LYS A 143 1.22 8.51 6.06
N VAL A 144 1.73 8.76 7.25
CA VAL A 144 2.68 7.89 7.94
C VAL A 144 2.16 7.61 9.35
N GLY A 145 2.46 6.43 9.89
CA GLY A 145 1.91 6.10 11.20
C GLY A 145 2.18 4.69 11.67
N VAL A 146 1.70 4.44 12.88
CA VAL A 146 1.85 3.17 13.59
C VAL A 146 0.51 2.68 14.14
N ASN A 147 0.44 1.38 14.39
CA ASN A 147 -0.74 0.72 14.93
C ASN A 147 -0.70 0.73 16.45
N LEU A 148 -1.88 0.79 17.07
CA LEU A 148 -2.08 0.55 18.49
C LEU A 148 -2.88 -0.75 18.71
N LYS A 149 -2.97 -1.21 19.95
CA LYS A 149 -3.87 -2.32 20.31
C LYS A 149 -5.32 -2.02 19.95
N ALA A 150 -5.72 -0.75 20.04
CA ALA A 150 -7.07 -0.28 19.74
C ALA A 150 -7.41 -0.25 18.23
N GLY A 151 -6.41 -0.25 17.33
CA GLY A 151 -6.66 -0.25 15.89
C GLY A 151 -5.46 0.18 15.05
N LYS A 152 -5.58 -0.03 13.74
CA LYS A 152 -4.57 0.34 12.75
C LYS A 152 -4.50 1.86 12.54
N ASN A 153 -3.28 2.37 12.31
CA ASN A 153 -3.01 3.75 11.88
C ASN A 153 -3.64 4.83 12.77
N LEU A 154 -3.76 4.57 14.08
CA LEU A 154 -4.35 5.52 15.04
C LEU A 154 -3.40 6.65 15.43
N VAL A 155 -2.11 6.41 15.36
CA VAL A 155 -1.05 7.38 15.66
C VAL A 155 -0.23 7.61 14.40
N GLY A 156 -0.11 8.86 13.97
CA GLY A 156 0.60 9.20 12.75
C GLY A 156 0.70 10.68 12.50
N ALA A 157 1.23 11.02 11.34
CA ALA A 157 1.40 12.38 10.86
C ALA A 157 1.16 12.47 9.35
N PHE A 158 0.93 13.68 8.86
CA PHE A 158 1.07 14.01 7.45
C PHE A 158 2.49 14.54 7.21
N HIS A 159 3.39 13.67 6.76
CA HIS A 159 4.78 13.99 6.49
C HIS A 159 5.14 13.59 5.07
N GLN A 160 5.36 14.58 4.19
CA GLN A 160 5.61 14.31 2.77
C GLN A 160 7.06 13.91 2.53
N PRO A 161 7.33 12.87 1.71
CA PRO A 161 8.69 12.52 1.31
C PRO A 161 9.26 13.59 0.37
N ARG A 162 10.59 13.71 0.30
CA ARG A 162 11.24 14.63 -0.65
C ARG A 162 11.22 14.09 -2.07
N PHE A 163 11.20 12.79 -2.25
CA PHE A 163 10.85 12.09 -3.47
C PHE A 163 10.46 10.64 -3.16
N VAL A 164 9.85 9.99 -4.15
CA VAL A 164 9.59 8.55 -4.15
C VAL A 164 10.33 7.91 -5.33
N LEU A 165 11.06 6.83 -5.10
CA LEU A 165 11.81 6.08 -6.10
C LEU A 165 11.18 4.70 -6.31
N CYS A 166 10.29 4.57 -7.27
CA CYS A 166 9.63 3.31 -7.62
C CYS A 166 10.51 2.52 -8.61
N ASP A 167 11.38 1.66 -8.10
CA ASP A 167 12.12 0.72 -8.93
C ASP A 167 11.25 -0.50 -9.22
N LEU A 168 10.75 -0.62 -10.45
CA LEU A 168 9.91 -1.73 -10.89
C LEU A 168 10.66 -3.07 -10.86
N GLY A 169 12.00 -3.07 -10.88
CA GLY A 169 12.81 -4.26 -10.74
C GLY A 169 12.59 -4.95 -9.39
N THR A 170 12.23 -4.22 -8.33
CA THR A 170 11.95 -4.81 -7.02
C THR A 170 10.72 -5.71 -7.02
N LEU A 171 9.79 -5.50 -7.94
CA LEU A 171 8.59 -6.31 -8.07
C LEU A 171 8.88 -7.73 -8.58
N SER A 172 10.04 -7.98 -9.22
CA SER A 172 10.40 -9.32 -9.70
C SER A 172 10.56 -10.34 -8.58
N THR A 173 10.97 -9.88 -7.40
CA THR A 173 11.18 -10.73 -6.21
C THR A 173 10.00 -10.72 -5.23
N LEU A 174 8.98 -9.91 -5.52
CA LEU A 174 7.78 -9.85 -4.69
C LEU A 174 6.98 -11.15 -4.83
N PRO A 175 6.58 -11.81 -3.72
CA PRO A 175 5.73 -12.99 -3.78
C PRO A 175 4.47 -12.75 -4.60
N GLU A 176 4.02 -13.76 -5.35
CA GLU A 176 2.90 -13.64 -6.28
C GLU A 176 1.61 -13.19 -5.59
N ARG A 177 1.33 -13.70 -4.39
CA ARG A 177 0.16 -13.32 -3.60
C ARG A 177 0.18 -11.83 -3.23
N GLU A 178 1.34 -11.30 -2.82
CA GLU A 178 1.54 -9.88 -2.49
C GLU A 178 1.44 -9.00 -3.74
N TYR A 179 1.97 -9.47 -4.87
CA TYR A 179 1.87 -8.77 -6.14
C TYR A 179 0.42 -8.63 -6.59
N ARG A 180 -0.34 -9.74 -6.58
CA ARG A 180 -1.78 -9.74 -6.91
C ARG A 180 -2.58 -8.89 -5.94
N ALA A 181 -2.29 -8.94 -4.65
CA ALA A 181 -2.91 -8.06 -3.66
C ALA A 181 -2.71 -6.57 -4.01
N GLY A 182 -1.53 -6.18 -4.51
CA GLY A 182 -1.27 -4.83 -4.99
C GLY A 182 -2.12 -4.43 -6.21
N LEU A 183 -2.49 -5.38 -7.07
CA LEU A 183 -3.36 -5.11 -8.22
C LEU A 183 -4.78 -4.70 -7.81
N ALA A 184 -5.24 -5.02 -6.61
CA ALA A 184 -6.53 -4.54 -6.11
C ALA A 184 -6.59 -3.01 -6.04
N GLU A 185 -5.49 -2.37 -5.64
CA GLU A 185 -5.38 -0.92 -5.61
C GLU A 185 -5.25 -0.32 -7.02
N VAL A 186 -4.54 -1.01 -7.91
CA VAL A 186 -4.45 -0.60 -9.33
C VAL A 186 -5.83 -0.58 -9.98
N ILE A 187 -6.62 -1.64 -9.80
CA ILE A 187 -8.00 -1.76 -10.32
C ILE A 187 -8.89 -0.67 -9.71
N LYS A 188 -8.75 -0.39 -8.42
CA LYS A 188 -9.48 0.66 -7.73
C LYS A 188 -9.37 2.01 -8.45
N TYR A 189 -8.19 2.43 -8.88
CA TYR A 189 -8.02 3.70 -9.59
C TYR A 189 -8.81 3.76 -10.89
N GLY A 190 -8.90 2.64 -11.60
CA GLY A 190 -9.76 2.51 -12.78
C GLY A 190 -11.23 2.70 -12.45
N ILE A 191 -11.72 2.08 -11.37
CA ILE A 191 -13.11 2.16 -10.94
C ILE A 191 -13.48 3.56 -10.47
N ILE A 192 -12.63 4.20 -9.67
CA ILE A 192 -13.00 5.46 -9.00
C ILE A 192 -12.77 6.70 -9.85
N PHE A 193 -11.87 6.66 -10.86
CA PHE A 193 -11.41 7.89 -11.49
C PHE A 193 -11.21 7.79 -13.00
N ASP A 194 -10.82 6.63 -13.55
CA ASP A 194 -10.34 6.53 -14.93
C ASP A 194 -10.80 5.26 -15.63
N ALA A 195 -11.92 5.37 -16.35
CA ALA A 195 -12.49 4.24 -17.13
C ALA A 195 -11.52 3.72 -18.21
N ALA A 196 -10.68 4.59 -18.79
CA ALA A 196 -9.69 4.18 -19.78
C ALA A 196 -8.57 3.34 -19.13
N LEU A 197 -8.15 3.71 -17.92
CA LEU A 197 -7.23 2.88 -17.12
C LEU A 197 -7.87 1.52 -16.82
N PHE A 198 -9.14 1.47 -16.43
CA PHE A 198 -9.84 0.21 -16.17
C PHE A 198 -9.84 -0.70 -17.41
N ALA A 199 -10.25 -0.18 -18.56
CA ALA A 199 -10.25 -0.93 -19.82
C ALA A 199 -8.83 -1.38 -20.21
N ARG A 200 -7.81 -0.55 -19.98
CA ARG A 200 -6.43 -0.91 -20.22
C ARG A 200 -5.97 -2.05 -19.32
N ILE A 201 -6.36 -2.07 -18.05
CA ILE A 201 -6.04 -3.15 -17.11
C ILE A 201 -6.70 -4.45 -17.58
N GLU A 202 -7.98 -4.42 -18.02
CA GLU A 202 -8.68 -5.58 -18.55
C GLU A 202 -7.96 -6.20 -19.77
N ASN A 203 -7.50 -5.35 -20.70
CA ASN A 203 -6.85 -5.77 -21.95
C ASN A 203 -5.41 -6.24 -21.71
N ASP A 204 -4.67 -5.53 -20.87
CA ASP A 204 -3.24 -5.81 -20.63
C ASP A 204 -3.02 -6.76 -19.41
N LEU A 205 -4.08 -7.33 -18.83
CA LEU A 205 -3.98 -8.18 -17.63
C LEU A 205 -2.94 -9.31 -17.78
N PRO A 206 -2.87 -10.05 -18.91
CA PRO A 206 -1.83 -11.08 -19.07
C PRO A 206 -0.41 -10.52 -19.01
N LYS A 207 -0.17 -9.31 -19.51
CA LYS A 207 1.14 -8.63 -19.42
C LYS A 207 1.43 -8.18 -17.99
N LEU A 208 0.41 -7.66 -17.29
CA LEU A 208 0.53 -7.28 -15.88
C LEU A 208 0.87 -8.47 -15.00
N LEU A 209 0.19 -9.61 -15.18
CA LEU A 209 0.46 -10.81 -14.40
C LEU A 209 1.88 -11.37 -14.65
N ARG A 210 2.44 -11.17 -15.85
CA ARG A 210 3.84 -11.47 -16.15
C ARG A 210 4.82 -10.38 -15.74
N ARG A 211 4.33 -9.31 -15.11
CA ARG A 211 5.15 -8.17 -14.65
C ARG A 211 5.90 -7.47 -15.78
N ASP A 212 5.29 -7.36 -16.97
CA ASP A 212 5.88 -6.66 -18.10
C ASP A 212 6.25 -5.21 -17.73
N ALA A 213 7.53 -4.89 -17.81
CA ALA A 213 8.07 -3.64 -17.29
C ALA A 213 7.48 -2.39 -17.98
N LYS A 214 7.23 -2.47 -19.31
CA LYS A 214 6.66 -1.36 -20.07
C LYS A 214 5.21 -1.10 -19.69
N THR A 215 4.41 -2.16 -19.55
CA THR A 215 3.02 -2.10 -19.13
C THR A 215 2.93 -1.58 -17.70
N LEU A 216 3.71 -2.15 -16.77
CA LEU A 216 3.77 -1.72 -15.39
C LEU A 216 4.15 -0.25 -15.25
N ALA A 217 5.20 0.20 -15.93
CA ALA A 217 5.63 1.61 -15.86
C ALA A 217 4.52 2.58 -16.26
N GLY A 218 3.70 2.21 -17.25
CA GLY A 218 2.57 3.03 -17.69
C GLY A 218 1.42 3.04 -16.68
N ILE A 219 1.10 1.90 -16.10
CA ILE A 219 -0.02 1.75 -15.16
C ILE A 219 0.34 2.33 -13.79
N VAL A 220 1.53 2.04 -13.25
CA VAL A 220 2.01 2.62 -12.00
C VAL A 220 2.05 4.15 -12.08
N ALA A 221 2.58 4.69 -13.19
CA ALA A 221 2.59 6.14 -13.39
C ALA A 221 1.18 6.73 -13.38
N ARG A 222 0.22 6.09 -14.07
CA ARG A 222 -1.16 6.58 -14.12
C ARG A 222 -1.85 6.51 -12.75
N CYS A 223 -1.64 5.45 -11.97
CA CYS A 223 -2.13 5.36 -10.59
C CYS A 223 -1.56 6.48 -9.71
N CYS A 224 -0.24 6.72 -9.81
CA CYS A 224 0.41 7.82 -9.09
C CYS A 224 -0.12 9.20 -9.51
N GLU A 225 -0.37 9.45 -10.81
CA GLU A 225 -0.97 10.69 -11.31
C GLU A 225 -2.35 10.93 -10.71
N ILE A 226 -3.21 9.90 -10.72
CA ILE A 226 -4.55 9.99 -10.13
C ILE A 226 -4.46 10.28 -8.64
N LYS A 227 -3.61 9.54 -7.90
CA LYS A 227 -3.45 9.78 -6.47
C LYS A 227 -2.89 11.16 -6.18
N ALA A 228 -1.88 11.60 -6.91
CA ALA A 228 -1.30 12.93 -6.78
C ALA A 228 -2.34 14.04 -6.99
N ALA A 229 -3.21 13.90 -8.00
CA ALA A 229 -4.28 14.85 -8.26
C ALA A 229 -5.32 14.89 -7.11
N VAL A 230 -5.66 13.74 -6.54
CA VAL A 230 -6.58 13.67 -5.39
C VAL A 230 -5.95 14.28 -4.13
N VAL A 231 -4.69 13.94 -3.85
CA VAL A 231 -3.94 14.46 -2.68
C VAL A 231 -3.71 15.97 -2.79
N ALA A 232 -3.43 16.49 -3.98
CA ALA A 232 -3.24 17.92 -4.21
C ALA A 232 -4.50 18.75 -3.90
N ARG A 233 -5.70 18.15 -4.06
CA ARG A 233 -6.98 18.81 -3.76
C ARG A 233 -7.41 18.67 -2.30
N ASP A 234 -6.95 17.62 -1.63
CA ASP A 234 -7.35 17.29 -0.26
C ASP A 234 -6.23 16.49 0.43
N GLU A 235 -5.20 17.20 0.88
CA GLU A 235 -4.02 16.58 1.48
C GLU A 235 -4.35 15.86 2.80
N THR A 236 -5.21 16.42 3.63
CA THR A 236 -5.53 15.95 4.98
C THR A 236 -6.74 15.00 5.06
N GLU A 237 -7.35 14.64 3.91
CA GLU A 237 -8.53 13.76 3.85
C GLU A 237 -9.74 14.30 4.60
N SER A 238 -10.02 15.58 4.41
CA SER A 238 -11.20 16.23 4.98
C SER A 238 -12.45 16.15 4.09
N GLY A 239 -12.33 15.68 2.84
CA GLY A 239 -13.43 15.66 1.87
C GLY A 239 -13.21 14.73 0.69
N GLN A 240 -12.82 15.27 -0.48
CA GLN A 240 -12.75 14.53 -1.75
C GLN A 240 -11.80 13.32 -1.73
N ARG A 241 -10.75 13.34 -0.92
CA ARG A 241 -9.81 12.21 -0.81
C ARG A 241 -10.50 10.92 -0.35
N ALA A 242 -11.69 11.03 0.26
CA ALA A 242 -12.51 9.88 0.64
C ALA A 242 -12.84 8.94 -0.53
N ILE A 243 -12.83 9.40 -1.79
CA ILE A 243 -13.05 8.53 -2.98
C ILE A 243 -12.06 7.37 -3.05
N LEU A 244 -10.83 7.54 -2.52
CA LEU A 244 -9.82 6.48 -2.45
C LEU A 244 -10.26 5.29 -1.58
N ASN A 245 -11.32 5.44 -0.80
CA ASN A 245 -11.84 4.43 0.11
C ASN A 245 -12.94 3.55 -0.52
N PHE A 246 -13.08 3.52 -1.84
CA PHE A 246 -13.99 2.57 -2.51
C PHE A 246 -13.65 1.13 -2.12
N GLY A 247 -14.62 0.40 -1.57
CA GLY A 247 -14.44 -0.95 -1.05
C GLY A 247 -13.80 -1.05 0.35
N HIS A 248 -13.18 0.01 0.88
CA HIS A 248 -12.42 -0.04 2.12
C HIS A 248 -13.29 -0.21 3.37
N THR A 249 -14.52 0.29 3.39
CA THR A 249 -15.44 0.11 4.53
C THR A 249 -15.66 -1.35 4.87
N ILE A 250 -15.91 -2.19 3.86
CA ILE A 250 -16.08 -3.63 4.02
C ILE A 250 -14.72 -4.32 4.16
N GLY A 251 -13.72 -3.92 3.37
CA GLY A 251 -12.40 -4.52 3.37
C GLY A 251 -11.71 -4.41 4.74
N HIS A 252 -11.66 -3.22 5.35
CA HIS A 252 -11.09 -3.01 6.68
C HIS A 252 -11.83 -3.79 7.76
N ALA A 253 -13.16 -3.86 7.68
CA ALA A 253 -13.94 -4.65 8.61
C ALA A 253 -13.63 -6.16 8.48
N LEU A 254 -13.39 -6.66 7.24
CA LEU A 254 -12.93 -8.03 7.00
C LEU A 254 -11.54 -8.29 7.60
N GLU A 255 -10.60 -7.37 7.42
CA GLU A 255 -9.29 -7.45 8.06
C GLU A 255 -9.41 -7.53 9.59
N ALA A 256 -10.23 -6.65 10.18
CA ALA A 256 -10.42 -6.57 11.62
C ALA A 256 -11.02 -7.86 12.23
N ILE A 257 -12.10 -8.40 11.64
CA ILE A 257 -12.73 -9.62 12.16
C ILE A 257 -11.92 -10.89 11.90
N SER A 258 -10.96 -10.84 10.98
CA SER A 258 -10.06 -11.94 10.60
C SER A 258 -8.72 -11.90 11.35
N HIS A 259 -8.61 -11.07 12.39
CA HIS A 259 -7.41 -10.90 13.23
C HIS A 259 -6.13 -10.55 12.41
N TYR A 260 -6.28 -9.78 11.32
CA TYR A 260 -5.19 -9.23 10.51
C TYR A 260 -4.17 -10.27 10.01
N GLY A 261 -4.59 -11.48 9.65
CA GLY A 261 -3.65 -12.53 9.18
C GLY A 261 -4.20 -13.41 8.08
N LYS A 262 -5.52 -13.55 8.00
CA LYS A 262 -6.18 -14.41 7.02
C LYS A 262 -6.13 -13.83 5.60
N TYR A 263 -6.45 -12.55 5.46
CA TYR A 263 -6.44 -11.82 4.19
C TYR A 263 -5.29 -10.83 4.16
N LEU A 264 -4.60 -10.73 3.03
CA LEU A 264 -3.79 -9.56 2.71
C LEU A 264 -4.73 -8.37 2.48
N HIS A 265 -4.21 -7.15 2.68
CA HIS A 265 -5.00 -5.92 2.49
C HIS A 265 -5.72 -5.91 1.14
N GLY A 266 -5.01 -6.11 0.04
CA GLY A 266 -5.62 -6.11 -1.30
C GLY A 266 -6.66 -7.21 -1.53
N GLU A 267 -6.54 -8.36 -0.87
CA GLU A 267 -7.55 -9.42 -0.92
C GLU A 267 -8.85 -8.99 -0.23
N ALA A 268 -8.74 -8.40 0.96
CA ALA A 268 -9.89 -7.85 1.68
C ALA A 268 -10.54 -6.69 0.93
N ILE A 269 -9.72 -5.80 0.35
CA ILE A 269 -10.20 -4.67 -0.45
C ILE A 269 -10.85 -5.14 -1.76
N ALA A 270 -10.37 -6.19 -2.42
CA ALA A 270 -11.01 -6.75 -3.61
C ALA A 270 -12.45 -7.23 -3.30
N ILE A 271 -12.64 -8.00 -2.23
CA ILE A 271 -13.98 -8.39 -1.74
C ILE A 271 -14.83 -7.14 -1.47
N GLY A 272 -14.27 -6.16 -0.79
CA GLY A 272 -14.95 -4.91 -0.46
C GLY A 272 -15.35 -4.09 -1.69
N GLN A 273 -14.52 -4.04 -2.73
CA GLN A 273 -14.80 -3.32 -3.98
C GLN A 273 -15.91 -4.00 -4.78
N VAL A 274 -15.92 -5.34 -4.87
CA VAL A 274 -17.01 -6.09 -5.51
C VAL A 274 -18.33 -5.89 -4.73
N ALA A 275 -18.28 -5.91 -3.41
CA ALA A 275 -19.45 -5.62 -2.59
C ALA A 275 -19.93 -4.17 -2.77
N ALA A 276 -19.03 -3.19 -2.83
CA ALA A 276 -19.36 -1.79 -3.09
C ALA A 276 -19.97 -1.60 -4.50
N ALA A 277 -19.49 -2.32 -5.52
CA ALA A 277 -20.09 -2.30 -6.86
C ALA A 277 -21.54 -2.86 -6.85
N LYS A 278 -21.78 -3.95 -6.13
CA LYS A 278 -23.14 -4.50 -5.95
C LYS A 278 -24.07 -3.53 -5.20
N LEU A 279 -23.57 -2.86 -4.17
CA LEU A 279 -24.31 -1.81 -3.45
C LEU A 279 -24.56 -0.60 -4.36
N SER A 280 -23.61 -0.25 -5.22
CA SER A 280 -23.76 0.82 -6.22
C SER A 280 -24.87 0.54 -7.24
N ALA A 281 -25.01 -0.71 -7.66
CA ALA A 281 -26.11 -1.11 -8.56
C ALA A 281 -27.46 -0.92 -7.90
N ARG A 282 -27.58 -1.25 -6.61
CA ARG A 282 -28.85 -1.10 -5.86
C ARG A 282 -29.17 0.35 -5.50
N GLY A 283 -28.17 1.12 -5.12
CA GLY A 283 -28.36 2.49 -4.60
C GLY A 283 -28.24 3.60 -5.64
N LEU A 284 -27.43 3.42 -6.67
CA LEU A 284 -27.10 4.43 -7.67
C LEU A 284 -27.36 4.00 -9.12
N GLY A 285 -27.87 2.78 -9.35
CA GLY A 285 -28.16 2.28 -10.68
C GLY A 285 -26.90 1.94 -11.51
N LEU A 286 -25.78 1.59 -10.88
CA LEU A 286 -24.61 1.08 -11.60
C LEU A 286 -25.05 -0.10 -12.49
N PRO A 287 -24.83 -0.06 -13.84
CA PRO A 287 -25.30 -1.10 -14.73
C PRO A 287 -24.77 -2.48 -14.34
N ALA A 288 -25.62 -3.52 -14.39
CA ALA A 288 -25.24 -4.90 -14.06
C ALA A 288 -24.02 -5.38 -14.87
N ARG A 289 -23.89 -4.94 -16.13
CA ARG A 289 -22.73 -5.21 -16.98
C ARG A 289 -21.42 -4.68 -16.35
N GLU A 290 -21.44 -3.49 -15.75
CA GLU A 290 -20.25 -2.91 -15.11
C GLU A 290 -19.91 -3.62 -13.81
N VAL A 291 -20.92 -4.04 -13.03
CA VAL A 291 -20.71 -4.89 -11.84
C VAL A 291 -20.05 -6.21 -12.25
N GLY A 292 -20.53 -6.85 -13.34
CA GLY A 292 -19.91 -8.06 -13.90
C GLY A 292 -18.45 -7.83 -14.28
N ARG A 293 -18.14 -6.78 -15.06
CA ARG A 293 -16.77 -6.45 -15.45
C ARG A 293 -15.83 -6.26 -14.24
N ILE A 294 -16.31 -5.58 -13.20
CA ILE A 294 -15.51 -5.37 -11.96
C ILE A 294 -15.24 -6.72 -11.30
N ASN A 295 -16.27 -7.56 -11.14
CA ASN A 295 -16.10 -8.89 -10.54
C ASN A 295 -15.13 -9.76 -11.34
N ASP A 296 -15.35 -9.86 -12.67
CA ASP A 296 -14.55 -10.70 -13.57
C ASP A 296 -13.08 -10.27 -13.59
N LEU A 297 -12.81 -8.96 -13.55
CA LEU A 297 -11.45 -8.46 -13.52
C LEU A 297 -10.72 -8.90 -12.23
N PHE A 298 -11.37 -8.86 -11.08
CA PHE A 298 -10.80 -9.35 -9.82
C PHE A 298 -10.58 -10.86 -9.86
N GLU A 299 -11.53 -11.65 -10.36
CA GLU A 299 -11.39 -13.11 -10.51
C GLU A 299 -10.25 -13.48 -11.46
N ARG A 300 -10.16 -12.84 -12.62
CA ARG A 300 -9.06 -13.04 -13.57
C ARG A 300 -7.69 -12.62 -13.01
N THR A 301 -7.67 -11.69 -12.06
CA THR A 301 -6.46 -11.31 -11.34
C THR A 301 -6.07 -12.37 -10.29
N GLY A 302 -6.97 -13.34 -9.98
CA GLY A 302 -6.79 -14.34 -8.93
C GLY A 302 -7.04 -13.79 -7.53
N LEU A 303 -7.82 -12.71 -7.42
CA LEU A 303 -8.22 -12.12 -6.14
C LEU A 303 -9.60 -12.62 -5.72
N PRO A 304 -9.85 -12.78 -4.42
CA PRO A 304 -11.16 -13.19 -3.95
C PRO A 304 -12.20 -12.10 -4.16
N THR A 305 -13.41 -12.47 -4.62
CA THR A 305 -14.53 -11.55 -4.87
C THR A 305 -15.65 -11.69 -3.85
N SER A 306 -15.51 -12.63 -2.91
CA SER A 306 -16.48 -12.88 -1.83
C SER A 306 -15.79 -13.46 -0.60
N ALA A 307 -16.46 -13.35 0.55
CA ALA A 307 -16.04 -14.00 1.79
C ALA A 307 -17.14 -14.94 2.28
N LYS A 308 -16.76 -16.19 2.60
CA LYS A 308 -17.69 -17.13 3.28
C LYS A 308 -17.79 -16.74 4.75
N LEU A 309 -18.89 -16.11 5.13
CA LEU A 309 -19.15 -15.65 6.49
C LEU A 309 -20.40 -16.34 7.07
N ASN A 310 -20.31 -16.89 8.28
CA ASN A 310 -21.47 -17.34 9.02
C ASN A 310 -22.24 -16.15 9.65
N ALA A 311 -23.41 -16.39 10.23
CA ALA A 311 -24.26 -15.33 10.78
C ALA A 311 -23.53 -14.48 11.84
N ARG A 312 -22.79 -15.12 12.77
CA ARG A 312 -22.01 -14.43 13.80
C ARG A 312 -20.90 -13.56 13.22
N GLN A 313 -20.22 -14.04 12.19
CA GLN A 313 -19.18 -13.28 11.50
C GLN A 313 -19.75 -12.07 10.76
N ARG A 314 -20.92 -12.21 10.12
CA ARG A 314 -21.61 -11.07 9.48
C ARG A 314 -22.00 -10.00 10.49
N GLN A 315 -22.52 -10.40 11.66
CA GLN A 315 -22.84 -9.47 12.73
C GLN A 315 -21.58 -8.74 13.23
N ARG A 316 -20.46 -9.46 13.44
CA ARG A 316 -19.18 -8.85 13.81
C ARG A 316 -18.66 -7.90 12.76
N LEU A 317 -18.84 -8.22 11.46
CA LEU A 317 -18.45 -7.35 10.35
C LEU A 317 -19.22 -6.03 10.39
N LEU A 318 -20.54 -6.08 10.56
CA LEU A 318 -21.36 -4.86 10.69
C LEU A 318 -20.94 -4.04 11.92
N GLY A 319 -20.67 -4.69 13.05
CA GLY A 319 -20.11 -4.02 14.24
C GLY A 319 -18.76 -3.35 13.96
N ALA A 320 -17.85 -4.03 13.27
CA ALA A 320 -16.52 -3.49 12.93
C ALA A 320 -16.62 -2.28 11.98
N MET A 321 -17.55 -2.29 11.01
CA MET A 321 -17.79 -1.15 10.13
C MET A 321 -18.28 0.09 10.89
N ARG A 322 -19.08 -0.08 11.97
CA ARG A 322 -19.55 1.03 12.82
C ARG A 322 -18.47 1.63 13.70
N LEU A 323 -17.39 0.88 13.97
CA LEU A 323 -16.24 1.32 14.75
C LEU A 323 -15.14 1.97 13.89
N ASP A 324 -15.26 1.93 12.55
CA ASP A 324 -14.28 2.57 11.66
C ASP A 324 -14.31 4.09 11.87
N LYS A 325 -13.14 4.72 11.83
CA LYS A 325 -12.92 6.18 11.98
C LYS A 325 -13.77 7.06 11.03
N LYS A 326 -14.30 6.47 9.98
CA LYS A 326 -15.11 7.14 8.95
C LYS A 326 -16.58 7.28 9.33
N VAL A 327 -16.96 6.81 10.52
CA VAL A 327 -18.31 6.95 11.07
C VAL A 327 -18.46 8.38 11.61
N SER A 328 -19.30 9.17 10.97
CA SER A 328 -19.75 10.47 11.47
C SER A 328 -21.15 10.33 12.04
N GLY A 329 -21.34 10.60 13.35
CA GLY A 329 -22.65 10.50 14.00
C GLY A 329 -23.23 9.07 14.07
N GLY A 330 -22.41 8.02 14.10
CA GLY A 330 -22.88 6.62 14.19
C GLY A 330 -23.32 5.99 12.87
N GLU A 331 -23.26 6.72 11.75
CA GLU A 331 -23.68 6.23 10.42
C GLU A 331 -22.51 5.76 9.59
N ILE A 332 -22.62 4.57 8.99
CA ILE A 332 -21.65 4.04 8.04
C ILE A 332 -21.77 4.78 6.72
N ARG A 333 -20.66 5.37 6.25
CA ARG A 333 -20.60 6.08 4.97
C ARG A 333 -19.81 5.26 3.95
N PHE A 334 -20.36 5.14 2.75
CA PHE A 334 -19.76 4.40 1.63
C PHE A 334 -19.30 5.34 0.52
N VAL A 335 -18.31 4.87 -0.22
CA VAL A 335 -18.01 5.34 -1.57
C VAL A 335 -18.67 4.38 -2.54
N LEU A 336 -19.55 4.88 -3.41
CA LEU A 336 -20.30 4.10 -4.37
C LEU A 336 -20.05 4.61 -5.79
N ALA A 337 -20.08 3.71 -6.78
CA ALA A 337 -19.85 4.02 -8.18
C ALA A 337 -21.15 4.39 -8.91
N GLN A 338 -21.16 5.50 -9.63
CA GLN A 338 -22.21 5.81 -10.61
C GLN A 338 -21.97 5.09 -11.94
N ARG A 339 -20.70 4.94 -12.32
CA ARG A 339 -20.18 4.17 -13.45
C ARG A 339 -18.70 3.90 -13.21
N ILE A 340 -18.08 3.00 -13.95
CA ILE A 340 -16.63 2.85 -13.95
C ILE A 340 -15.98 4.20 -14.34
N GLY A 341 -15.02 4.65 -13.54
CA GLY A 341 -14.36 5.95 -13.68
C GLY A 341 -15.04 7.09 -12.94
N LYS A 342 -16.18 6.86 -12.25
CA LYS A 342 -16.84 7.91 -11.47
C LYS A 342 -17.54 7.37 -10.24
N VAL A 343 -17.15 7.88 -9.06
CA VAL A 343 -17.74 7.54 -7.76
C VAL A 343 -18.24 8.77 -7.03
N VAL A 344 -19.10 8.55 -6.05
CA VAL A 344 -19.56 9.52 -5.05
C VAL A 344 -19.23 8.98 -3.66
N TRP A 345 -18.91 9.87 -2.73
CA TRP A 345 -18.61 9.51 -1.34
C TRP A 345 -19.70 9.95 -0.38
N GLY A 346 -19.64 9.49 0.87
CA GLY A 346 -20.58 9.88 1.91
C GLY A 346 -21.96 9.25 1.79
N GLN A 347 -22.13 8.20 0.98
CA GLN A 347 -23.41 7.55 0.71
C GLN A 347 -23.86 6.71 1.91
N LYS A 348 -25.10 6.89 2.35
CA LYS A 348 -25.74 6.06 3.36
C LYS A 348 -26.26 4.78 2.71
N VAL A 349 -26.05 3.64 3.35
CA VAL A 349 -26.55 2.33 2.88
C VAL A 349 -27.20 1.62 4.06
N ALA A 350 -28.40 1.11 3.85
CA ALA A 350 -29.14 0.37 4.86
C ALA A 350 -28.42 -0.94 5.24
N ASP A 351 -28.38 -1.29 6.52
CA ASP A 351 -27.75 -2.51 7.03
C ASP A 351 -28.28 -3.79 6.35
N SER A 352 -29.58 -3.81 6.00
CA SER A 352 -30.20 -4.90 5.24
C SER A 352 -29.57 -5.10 3.87
N SER A 353 -29.28 -4.01 3.13
CA SER A 353 -28.63 -4.05 1.83
C SER A 353 -27.17 -4.54 1.97
N ILE A 354 -26.46 -4.12 3.00
CA ILE A 354 -25.10 -4.61 3.28
C ILE A 354 -25.15 -6.12 3.58
N ALA A 355 -26.03 -6.56 4.46
CA ALA A 355 -26.18 -7.97 4.82
C ALA A 355 -26.48 -8.86 3.61
N GLN A 356 -27.42 -8.45 2.75
CA GLN A 356 -27.76 -9.15 1.51
C GLN A 356 -26.58 -9.25 0.53
N THR A 357 -25.76 -8.21 0.44
CA THR A 357 -24.60 -8.19 -0.47
C THR A 357 -23.49 -9.13 0.00
N LEU A 358 -23.39 -9.37 1.29
CA LEU A 358 -22.42 -10.27 1.91
C LEU A 358 -22.90 -11.73 2.00
N THR A 359 -24.15 -12.01 1.61
CA THR A 359 -24.69 -13.38 1.56
C THR A 359 -24.31 -14.00 0.20
N PRO A 360 -23.72 -15.20 0.15
CA PRO A 360 -23.45 -15.87 -1.11
C PRO A 360 -24.75 -16.06 -1.90
N ASN A 361 -24.77 -15.68 -3.17
CA ASN A 361 -25.88 -15.96 -4.05
C ASN A 361 -25.88 -17.48 -4.37
N PRO A 362 -26.95 -18.25 -4.07
CA PRO A 362 -26.95 -19.68 -4.30
C PRO A 362 -26.83 -20.09 -5.77
N SER A 363 -27.00 -19.15 -6.69
CA SER A 363 -27.00 -19.41 -8.15
C SER A 363 -25.64 -19.28 -8.86
N THR A 364 -24.57 -18.87 -8.17
CA THR A 364 -23.22 -18.86 -8.74
C THR A 364 -22.39 -19.98 -8.10
N GLY A 365 -22.34 -21.12 -8.79
CA GLY A 365 -21.45 -22.23 -8.46
C GLY A 365 -19.99 -21.76 -8.57
N CYS A 366 -19.47 -21.23 -7.49
CA CYS A 366 -18.09 -20.83 -7.38
C CYS A 366 -17.23 -22.09 -7.15
N GLN A 367 -16.48 -22.52 -8.17
CA GLN A 367 -15.39 -23.46 -7.94
C GLN A 367 -14.44 -22.80 -6.94
N ALA A 368 -14.36 -23.41 -5.77
CA ALA A 368 -13.39 -23.00 -4.75
C ALA A 368 -11.99 -23.21 -5.34
N LEU A 369 -11.29 -22.11 -5.63
CA LEU A 369 -9.84 -22.15 -5.78
C LEU A 369 -9.28 -22.63 -4.45
N SER A 370 -8.72 -23.84 -4.44
CA SER A 370 -7.96 -24.38 -3.31
C SER A 370 -6.90 -23.37 -2.89
N PRO A 371 -6.66 -23.17 -1.59
CA PRO A 371 -5.53 -22.35 -1.17
C PRO A 371 -4.28 -22.92 -1.82
N LEU A 372 -3.56 -22.07 -2.54
CA LEU A 372 -2.22 -22.41 -3.03
C LEU A 372 -1.42 -22.88 -1.82
N GLN A 373 -1.15 -24.19 -1.76
CA GLN A 373 -0.35 -24.80 -0.72
C GLN A 373 0.99 -24.09 -0.67
N ALA A 374 1.29 -23.53 0.47
CA ALA A 374 2.64 -23.06 0.77
C ALA A 374 3.56 -24.30 0.68
N THR A 375 4.35 -24.39 -0.37
CA THR A 375 5.40 -25.38 -0.48
C THR A 375 6.40 -25.13 0.67
N PRO A 376 6.64 -26.10 1.56
CA PRO A 376 7.66 -25.94 2.59
C PRO A 376 9.01 -25.79 1.90
N LEU A 377 9.75 -24.75 2.25
CA LEU A 377 11.15 -24.61 1.91
C LEU A 377 11.89 -25.80 2.55
N SER A 378 12.13 -26.84 1.75
CA SER A 378 13.00 -27.95 2.13
C SER A 378 14.39 -27.40 2.45
N GLN A 379 14.85 -27.77 3.63
CA GLN A 379 16.22 -27.65 4.11
C GLN A 379 17.22 -28.02 3.01
N ARG A 380 17.97 -27.04 2.52
CA ARG A 380 19.30 -27.29 2.01
C ARG A 380 20.29 -26.68 3.01
N ALA A 381 20.73 -27.51 3.92
CA ALA A 381 21.94 -27.29 4.68
C ALA A 381 23.13 -27.28 3.71
N GLY A 382 24.03 -26.35 3.89
CA GLY A 382 25.29 -26.45 3.17
C GLY A 382 26.11 -25.15 3.17
N ARG A 383 26.94 -25.07 4.19
CA ARG A 383 28.24 -24.38 4.30
C ARG A 383 28.25 -22.98 4.91
N GLU A 384 28.69 -23.02 6.14
CA GLU A 384 29.16 -21.94 6.97
C GLU A 384 30.30 -21.17 6.28
N GLY A 385 30.13 -19.89 6.14
CA GLY A 385 31.18 -18.90 5.91
C GLY A 385 31.10 -17.88 7.03
N GLY A 386 31.90 -18.10 8.08
CA GLY A 386 31.92 -17.24 9.29
C GLY A 386 32.35 -15.82 8.96
N TRP A 387 31.54 -14.88 9.34
CA TRP A 387 31.93 -13.48 9.46
C TRP A 387 32.32 -13.23 10.92
N ARG A 388 33.63 -13.11 11.16
CA ARG A 388 34.17 -12.55 12.40
C ARG A 388 34.06 -11.04 12.32
N GLY A 389 33.35 -10.45 13.29
CA GLY A 389 33.34 -9.03 13.51
C GLY A 389 34.71 -8.56 14.06
N GLU A 390 35.33 -7.63 13.41
CA GLU A 390 36.37 -6.83 13.99
C GLU A 390 35.77 -5.66 14.78
N ARG A 391 36.16 -5.60 16.03
CA ARG A 391 35.90 -4.46 16.90
C ARG A 391 37.02 -3.42 16.67
N ALA A 392 36.62 -2.23 16.39
CA ALA A 392 37.29 -0.99 16.75
C ALA A 392 36.30 0.16 16.69
#